data_3a7f10eef07358f8c9121d6f17ecda41
#
_entry.id   3a7f10eef07358f8c9121d6f17ecda41
#
_cell.length_a   1.000
_cell.length_b   1.000
_cell.length_c   1.000
_cell.angle_alpha   90.00
_cell.angle_beta   90.00
_cell.angle_gamma   90.00
#
_symmetry.space_group_name_H-M   'P 1'
#
loop_
_entity.id
_entity.type
_entity.pdbx_description
1 polymer ?
#
loop_
_entity_poly.entity_id
_entity_poly.type
_entity_poly.pdbx_seq_one_letter_code
_entity_poly.pdbx_strand_id
1 'polypeptide(L)'
;MGRQALPTAENPRLQRVIQELFRDGAAISGGTVGAVRHEVRTGTLVGGKSHIRKAIERRRQLQHILSRERLSPQDRSTAQQLLDDLSAALREAGLD
;
A
#
# COMPACT_ATOMS: atom_id res chain seq x y z
N MET A 1 16.31 1.68 -17.02
CA MET A 1 15.84 1.65 -16.72
C MET A 1 15.46 1.72 -15.70
N GLY A 2 14.93 1.91 -15.29
CA GLY A 2 14.49 2.08 -14.50
C GLY A 2 13.88 1.87 -13.25
N ARG A 3 14.37 2.42 -12.26
CA ARG A 3 13.74 2.42 -11.02
C ARG A 3 12.56 3.33 -11.08
N GLN A 4 11.39 2.86 -10.84
CA GLN A 4 10.26 3.72 -10.61
C GLN A 4 10.48 4.54 -9.36
N ALA A 5 10.25 5.83 -9.44
CA ALA A 5 10.28 6.67 -8.26
C ALA A 5 9.10 6.30 -7.36
N LEU A 6 9.34 6.23 -6.05
CA LEU A 6 8.26 6.05 -5.10
C LEU A 6 7.41 7.32 -5.07
N PRO A 7 6.09 7.19 -4.88
CA PRO A 7 5.27 8.37 -4.68
C PRO A 7 5.71 9.12 -3.43
N THR A 8 5.52 10.42 -3.43
CA THR A 8 5.85 11.27 -2.30
C THR A 8 4.63 12.10 -1.93
N ALA A 9 4.58 12.54 -0.70
CA ALA A 9 3.48 13.35 -0.20
C ALA A 9 3.99 14.48 0.67
N GLU A 10 3.27 15.59 0.68
CA GLU A 10 3.55 16.72 1.56
C GLU A 10 3.06 16.44 2.97
N ASN A 11 1.94 15.75 3.12
CA ASN A 11 1.39 15.40 4.43
C ASN A 11 2.29 14.34 5.09
N PRO A 12 2.82 14.61 6.29
CA PRO A 12 3.76 13.69 6.92
C PRO A 12 3.17 12.33 7.26
N ARG A 13 1.89 12.25 7.58
CA ARG A 13 1.23 10.97 7.86
C ARG A 13 1.10 10.13 6.62
N LEU A 14 0.71 10.77 5.52
CA LEU A 14 0.62 10.08 4.24
C LEU A 14 2.01 9.64 3.76
N GLN A 15 3.01 10.50 3.89
CA GLN A 15 4.38 10.15 3.52
C GLN A 15 4.87 8.92 4.30
N ARG A 16 4.54 8.85 5.58
CA ARG A 16 4.92 7.72 6.41
C ARG A 16 4.26 6.42 5.94
N VAL A 17 2.98 6.47 5.60
CA VAL A 17 2.26 5.30 5.08
C VAL A 17 2.90 4.83 3.77
N ILE A 18 3.25 5.77 2.90
CA ILE A 18 3.93 5.44 1.64
C ILE A 18 5.24 4.70 1.91
N GLN A 19 6.05 5.22 2.83
CA GLN A 19 7.33 4.59 3.17
C GLN A 19 7.12 3.18 3.71
N GLU A 20 6.14 2.99 4.56
CA GLU A 20 5.85 1.68 5.14
C GLU A 20 5.31 0.70 4.11
N LEU A 21 4.46 1.15 3.20
CA LEU A 21 3.93 0.31 2.12
C LEU A 21 5.03 -0.31 1.28
N PHE A 22 6.02 0.49 0.91
CA PHE A 22 7.08 0.01 0.04
C PHE A 22 8.21 -0.67 0.79
N ARG A 23 8.35 -0.40 2.08
CA ARG A 23 9.31 -1.11 2.93
C ARG A 23 8.81 -2.50 3.31
N ASP A 24 7.52 -2.61 3.66
CA ASP A 24 6.94 -3.88 4.11
C ASP A 24 7.09 -4.98 3.07
N GLY A 25 7.00 -4.63 1.79
CA GLY A 25 7.13 -5.58 0.69
C GLY A 25 8.41 -5.40 -0.09
N ALA A 26 9.49 -5.00 0.57
CA ALA A 26 10.75 -4.63 -0.12
C ALA A 26 11.36 -5.77 -0.94
N ALA A 27 11.09 -7.02 -0.57
CA ALA A 27 11.61 -8.18 -1.30
C ALA A 27 10.87 -8.43 -2.62
N ILE A 28 9.71 -7.81 -2.81
CA ILE A 28 8.87 -8.00 -3.99
C ILE A 28 8.62 -6.64 -4.65
N SER A 29 8.74 -6.60 -5.96
CA SER A 29 8.44 -5.40 -6.72
C SER A 29 6.98 -4.99 -6.48
N GLY A 30 6.74 -3.73 -6.23
CA GLY A 30 5.41 -3.22 -5.93
C GLY A 30 5.09 -3.08 -4.45
N GLY A 31 6.04 -3.34 -3.55
CA GLY A 31 5.86 -3.17 -2.12
C GLY A 31 4.80 -4.09 -1.54
N THR A 32 4.00 -3.58 -0.62
CA THR A 32 2.96 -4.36 0.07
C THR A 32 1.93 -4.93 -0.92
N VAL A 33 1.54 -4.15 -1.92
CA VAL A 33 0.57 -4.61 -2.93
C VAL A 33 1.14 -5.80 -3.69
N GLY A 34 2.39 -5.71 -4.12
CA GLY A 34 3.07 -6.80 -4.81
C GLY A 34 3.20 -8.03 -3.93
N ALA A 35 3.53 -7.82 -2.65
CA ALA A 35 3.66 -8.92 -1.70
C ALA A 35 2.34 -9.65 -1.46
N VAL A 36 1.23 -8.90 -1.35
CA VAL A 36 -0.10 -9.49 -1.19
C VAL A 36 -0.44 -10.36 -2.40
N ARG A 37 -0.23 -9.86 -3.60
CA ARG A 37 -0.51 -10.61 -4.83
C ARG A 37 0.36 -11.86 -4.91
N HIS A 38 1.62 -11.75 -4.49
CA HIS A 38 2.51 -12.91 -4.45
C HIS A 38 2.01 -13.99 -3.48
N GLU A 39 1.59 -13.59 -2.27
CA GLU A 39 1.05 -14.52 -1.29
C GLU A 39 -0.19 -15.24 -1.81
N VAL A 40 -1.10 -14.51 -2.47
CA VAL A 40 -2.32 -15.08 -3.04
C VAL A 40 -1.99 -16.09 -4.14
N ARG A 41 -1.05 -15.73 -5.01
CA ARG A 41 -0.71 -16.55 -6.17
C ARG A 41 0.07 -17.80 -5.79
N THR A 42 0.97 -17.71 -4.82
CA THR A 42 1.89 -18.80 -4.50
C THR A 42 1.60 -19.49 -3.18
N GLY A 43 0.79 -18.88 -2.32
CA GLY A 43 0.55 -19.35 -0.97
C GLY A 43 1.75 -19.22 -0.06
N THR A 44 2.78 -18.49 -0.48
CA THR A 44 4.03 -18.32 0.25
C THR A 44 4.14 -16.92 0.82
N LEU A 45 4.48 -16.82 2.11
CA LEU A 45 4.68 -15.54 2.76
C LEU A 45 5.98 -14.88 2.29
N VAL A 46 5.92 -13.58 2.05
CA VAL A 46 7.10 -12.79 1.69
C VAL A 46 7.86 -12.45 2.97
N GLY A 47 9.11 -12.88 3.04
CA GLY A 47 9.93 -12.64 4.22
C GLY A 47 9.40 -13.32 5.47
N GLY A 48 8.57 -14.35 5.33
CA GLY A 48 7.99 -15.07 6.47
C GLY A 48 6.90 -14.31 7.22
N LYS A 49 6.42 -13.20 6.66
CA LYS A 49 5.40 -12.36 7.30
C LYS A 49 4.17 -12.23 6.41
N SER A 50 3.00 -12.17 7.02
CA SER A 50 1.78 -11.93 6.27
C SER A 50 1.67 -10.47 5.87
N HIS A 51 1.70 -10.21 4.59
CA HIS A 51 1.51 -8.87 4.04
C HIS A 51 0.03 -8.55 3.84
N ILE A 52 -0.83 -9.56 3.90
CA ILE A 52 -2.28 -9.36 3.85
C ILE A 52 -2.74 -8.56 5.06
N ARG A 53 -2.29 -8.93 6.26
CA ARG A 53 -2.62 -8.18 7.48
C ARG A 53 -2.11 -6.74 7.40
N LYS A 54 -0.88 -6.56 6.92
CA LYS A 54 -0.31 -5.22 6.77
C LYS A 54 -1.08 -4.39 5.76
N ALA A 55 -1.51 -5.01 4.67
CA ALA A 55 -2.29 -4.33 3.65
C ALA A 55 -3.63 -3.83 4.22
N ILE A 56 -4.28 -4.63 5.05
CA ILE A 56 -5.53 -4.23 5.69
C ILE A 56 -5.30 -3.03 6.61
N GLU A 57 -4.23 -3.05 7.38
CA GLU A 57 -3.88 -1.92 8.25
C GLU A 57 -3.58 -0.65 7.45
N ARG A 58 -2.80 -0.77 6.38
CA ARG A 58 -2.45 0.38 5.55
C ARG A 58 -3.69 0.93 4.83
N ARG A 59 -4.58 0.06 4.38
CA ARG A 59 -5.83 0.50 3.79
C ARG A 59 -6.64 1.33 4.78
N ARG A 60 -6.75 0.87 6.01
CA ARG A 60 -7.46 1.59 7.07
C ARG A 60 -6.82 2.95 7.34
N GLN A 61 -5.50 3.00 7.39
CA GLN A 61 -4.77 4.25 7.59
C GLN A 61 -5.03 5.24 6.46
N LEU A 62 -5.01 4.77 5.22
CA LEU A 62 -5.29 5.62 4.06
C LEU A 62 -6.72 6.14 4.06
N GLN A 63 -7.69 5.30 4.41
CA GLN A 63 -9.07 5.72 4.54
C GLN A 63 -9.23 6.81 5.60
N HIS A 64 -8.55 6.64 6.72
CA HIS A 64 -8.57 7.62 7.79
C HIS A 64 -7.94 8.95 7.35
N ILE A 65 -6.80 8.89 6.71
CA ILE A 65 -6.10 10.08 6.20
C ILE A 65 -6.99 10.82 5.20
N LEU A 66 -7.60 10.10 4.27
CA LEU A 66 -8.47 10.71 3.26
C LEU A 66 -9.69 11.41 3.88
N SER A 67 -10.21 10.86 4.98
CA SER A 67 -11.42 11.41 5.61
C SER A 67 -11.13 12.47 6.66
N ARG A 68 -9.95 12.48 7.25
CA ARG A 68 -9.66 13.34 8.41
C ARG A 68 -8.58 14.39 8.16
N GLU A 69 -7.63 14.11 7.27
CA GLU A 69 -6.52 15.02 7.04
C GLU A 69 -6.83 16.00 5.93
N ARG A 70 -6.28 17.20 6.06
CA ARG A 70 -6.29 18.15 4.97
C ARG A 70 -5.19 17.81 4.00
N LEU A 71 -5.58 17.42 2.81
CA LEU A 71 -4.62 17.02 1.79
C LEU A 71 -4.66 17.99 0.61
N SER A 72 -3.50 18.26 0.03
CA SER A 72 -3.45 18.92 -1.25
C SER A 72 -4.14 18.05 -2.31
N PRO A 73 -4.58 18.61 -3.44
CA PRO A 73 -5.16 17.79 -4.50
C PRO A 73 -4.22 16.68 -4.95
N GLN A 74 -2.91 16.94 -4.99
CA GLN A 74 -1.93 15.94 -5.37
C GLN A 74 -1.84 14.81 -4.35
N ASP A 75 -1.77 15.15 -3.06
CA ASP A 75 -1.72 14.16 -1.98
C ASP A 75 -2.99 13.32 -1.96
N ARG A 76 -4.13 13.95 -2.15
CA ARG A 76 -5.41 13.24 -2.19
C ARG A 76 -5.43 12.24 -3.34
N SER A 77 -4.96 12.63 -4.50
CA SER A 77 -4.87 11.74 -5.66
C SER A 77 -3.94 10.57 -5.37
N THR A 78 -2.78 10.84 -4.78
CA THR A 78 -1.82 9.80 -4.42
C THR A 78 -2.41 8.83 -3.41
N ALA A 79 -3.02 9.34 -2.34
CA ALA A 79 -3.65 8.50 -1.32
C ALA A 79 -4.76 7.65 -1.89
N GLN A 80 -5.59 8.22 -2.76
CA GLN A 80 -6.68 7.49 -3.39
C GLN A 80 -6.17 6.38 -4.29
N GLN A 81 -5.13 6.64 -5.06
CA GLN A 81 -4.54 5.64 -5.93
C GLN A 81 -3.96 4.47 -5.12
N LEU A 82 -3.26 4.77 -4.04
CA LEU A 82 -2.71 3.73 -3.17
C LEU A 82 -3.83 2.91 -2.52
N LEU A 83 -4.89 3.58 -2.10
CA LEU A 83 -6.04 2.90 -1.51
C LEU A 83 -6.70 1.97 -2.53
N ASP A 84 -6.86 2.45 -3.75
CA ASP A 84 -7.46 1.64 -4.83
C ASP A 84 -6.60 0.43 -5.14
N ASP A 85 -5.29 0.59 -5.18
CA ASP A 85 -4.36 -0.50 -5.44
C ASP A 85 -4.42 -1.57 -4.33
N LEU A 86 -4.42 -1.14 -3.07
CA LEU A 86 -4.54 -2.06 -1.94
C LEU A 86 -5.88 -2.77 -1.94
N SER A 87 -6.95 -2.04 -2.22
CA SER A 87 -8.30 -2.61 -2.25
C SER A 87 -8.42 -3.65 -3.35
N ALA A 88 -7.84 -3.37 -4.52
CA ALA A 88 -7.84 -4.32 -5.63
C ALA A 88 -7.08 -5.60 -5.27
N ALA A 89 -5.91 -5.46 -4.65
CA ALA A 89 -5.12 -6.62 -4.23
C ALA A 89 -5.85 -7.46 -3.19
N LEU A 90 -6.50 -6.82 -2.23
CA LEU A 90 -7.27 -7.52 -1.20
C LEU A 90 -8.52 -8.18 -1.77
N ARG A 91 -9.15 -7.55 -2.76
CA ARG A 91 -10.30 -8.14 -3.44
C ARG A 91 -9.89 -9.40 -4.20
N GLU A 92 -8.74 -9.38 -4.87
CA GLU A 92 -8.19 -10.56 -5.52
C GLU A 92 -7.95 -11.69 -4.53
N ALA A 93 -7.65 -11.34 -3.28
CA ALA A 93 -7.46 -12.32 -2.20
C ALA A 93 -8.78 -12.78 -1.58
N GLY A 94 -9.91 -12.23 -2.02
CA GLY A 94 -11.20 -12.57 -1.44
C GLY A 94 -11.46 -11.93 -0.09
N LEU A 95 -10.78 -10.86 0.22
CA LEU A 95 -10.81 -10.24 1.55
C LEU A 95 -11.49 -8.87 1.58
N ASP A 96 -12.12 -8.49 0.52
CA ASP A 96 -12.78 -7.19 0.45
C ASP A 96 -14.30 -7.35 0.34
#